data_edd7dc8b8213f881172147048a9ab1bd
#
_entry.id   edd7dc8b8213f881172147048a9ab1bd
#
_cell.length_a   1.000
_cell.length_b   1.000
_cell.length_c   1.000
_cell.angle_alpha   90.00
_cell.angle_beta   90.00
_cell.angle_gamma   90.00
#
_symmetry.space_group_name_H-M   'P 1'
#
loop_
_entity.id
_entity.type
_entity.pdbx_description
1 polymer ?
#
loop_
_entity_poly.entity_id
_entity_poly.type
_entity_poly.pdbx_seq_one_letter_code
_entity_poly.pdbx_strand_id
1 'polypeptide(L)'
;MAEKTVRVLVGKIGLDGHDRGAKVVAQALRDAGMEVIYTGLRQTPEQIVEAALQEDVQVIGLSILSGAHMQLIPPVLEMLRDQDSSDIVVVLGGIIPKEDVAYLKENGVAEVFTPGSSTSDIIAFINKKIEQDQ
;
A
#
# COMPACT_ATOMS: atom_id res chain seq x y z
N MET A 1 -0.72 -7.12 27.95
CA MET A 1 0.27 -6.60 27.01
C MET A 1 -0.45 -5.81 25.93
N ALA A 2 -0.01 -4.60 25.71
CA ALA A 2 -0.67 -3.77 24.71
C ALA A 2 -0.38 -4.29 23.30
N GLU A 3 -1.42 -4.47 22.52
CA GLU A 3 -1.27 -4.83 21.12
C GLU A 3 -0.77 -3.62 20.35
N LYS A 4 0.17 -3.84 19.45
CA LYS A 4 0.63 -2.79 18.56
C LYS A 4 -0.44 -2.47 17.56
N THR A 5 -0.82 -1.20 17.47
CA THR A 5 -1.71 -0.73 16.43
C THR A 5 -0.96 -0.74 15.11
N VAL A 6 -1.55 -1.36 14.11
CA VAL A 6 -0.98 -1.35 12.76
C VAL A 6 -1.16 0.03 12.16
N ARG A 7 -0.07 0.63 11.68
CA ARG A 7 -0.12 1.92 11.00
C ARG A 7 0.00 1.70 9.51
N VAL A 8 -0.95 2.24 8.77
CA VAL A 8 -1.05 2.06 7.31
C VAL A 8 -1.08 3.43 6.65
N LEU A 9 -0.23 3.59 5.64
CA LEU A 9 -0.30 4.75 4.77
C LEU A 9 -1.11 4.36 3.55
N VAL A 10 -2.17 5.11 3.26
CA VAL A 10 -3.02 4.90 2.08
C VAL A 10 -2.90 6.12 1.18
N GLY A 11 -2.61 5.89 -0.08
CA GLY A 11 -2.47 7.00 -1.01
C GLY A 11 -2.77 6.59 -2.44
N LYS A 12 -2.91 7.59 -3.28
CA LYS A 12 -3.04 7.42 -4.73
C LYS A 12 -1.79 7.98 -5.37
N ILE A 13 -1.06 7.12 -6.06
CA ILE A 13 0.19 7.49 -6.70
C ILE A 13 -0.08 7.83 -8.17
N GLY A 14 0.64 8.83 -8.67
CA GLY A 14 0.51 9.26 -10.06
C GLY A 14 -0.58 10.30 -10.26
N LEU A 15 -1.10 10.38 -11.49
CA LEU A 15 -2.00 11.47 -11.89
C LEU A 15 -3.50 11.15 -11.72
N ASP A 16 -3.84 9.99 -11.20
CA ASP A 16 -5.23 9.60 -11.00
C ASP A 16 -5.90 10.53 -9.98
N GLY A 17 -6.98 11.17 -10.40
CA GLY A 17 -7.74 12.08 -9.55
C GLY A 17 -8.97 11.46 -8.89
N HIS A 18 -9.18 10.15 -9.05
CA HIS A 18 -10.34 9.45 -8.51
C HIS A 18 -9.98 8.81 -7.17
N ASP A 19 -10.44 9.37 -6.08
CA ASP A 19 -10.02 8.93 -4.74
C ASP A 19 -11.05 8.13 -3.96
N ARG A 20 -12.21 7.86 -4.53
CA ARG A 20 -13.29 7.18 -3.82
C ARG A 20 -12.89 5.80 -3.29
N GLY A 21 -12.26 5.00 -4.15
CA GLY A 21 -11.84 3.65 -3.74
C GLY A 21 -10.83 3.67 -2.61
N ALA A 22 -9.85 4.55 -2.71
CA ALA A 22 -8.83 4.68 -1.68
C ALA A 22 -9.44 5.14 -0.35
N LYS A 23 -10.40 6.06 -0.40
CA LYS A 23 -11.07 6.53 0.82
C LYS A 23 -11.91 5.44 1.48
N VAL A 24 -12.58 4.61 0.67
CA VAL A 24 -13.36 3.48 1.20
C VAL A 24 -12.44 2.49 1.92
N VAL A 25 -11.30 2.16 1.31
CA VAL A 25 -10.33 1.27 1.94
C VAL A 25 -9.78 1.90 3.22
N ALA A 26 -9.42 3.17 3.18
CA ALA A 26 -8.89 3.86 4.37
C ALA A 26 -9.88 3.81 5.53
N GLN A 27 -11.17 4.07 5.25
CA GLN A 27 -12.19 4.03 6.28
C GLN A 27 -12.39 2.62 6.84
N ALA A 28 -12.37 1.60 5.97
CA ALA A 28 -12.51 0.22 6.41
C ALA A 28 -11.36 -0.20 7.33
N LEU A 29 -10.13 0.22 7.01
CA LEU A 29 -8.98 -0.08 7.86
C LEU A 29 -9.08 0.62 9.21
N ARG A 30 -9.54 1.87 9.23
CA ARG A 30 -9.80 2.59 10.49
C ARG A 30 -10.83 1.87 11.32
N ASP A 31 -11.92 1.44 10.69
CA ASP A 31 -13.00 0.73 11.39
C ASP A 31 -12.51 -0.60 11.96
N ALA A 32 -11.47 -1.17 11.38
CA ALA A 32 -10.85 -2.41 11.87
C ALA A 32 -9.83 -2.16 12.98
N GLY A 33 -9.66 -0.91 13.42
CA GLY A 33 -8.75 -0.57 14.51
C GLY A 33 -7.35 -0.18 14.09
N MET A 34 -7.11 -0.02 12.80
CA MET A 34 -5.79 0.40 12.31
C MET A 34 -5.68 1.92 12.31
N GLU A 35 -4.46 2.42 12.48
CA GLU A 35 -4.17 3.84 12.37
C GLU A 35 -3.82 4.13 10.92
N VAL A 36 -4.61 4.97 10.26
CA VAL A 36 -4.47 5.22 8.83
C VAL A 36 -4.05 6.65 8.57
N ILE A 37 -2.98 6.79 7.81
CA ILE A 37 -2.53 8.08 7.29
C ILE A 37 -2.92 8.13 5.81
N TYR A 38 -3.83 9.01 5.45
CA TYR A 38 -4.25 9.17 4.06
C TYR A 38 -3.49 10.34 3.44
N THR A 39 -2.66 10.06 2.43
CA THR A 39 -1.81 11.10 1.82
C THR A 39 -2.53 11.95 0.79
N GLY A 40 -3.68 11.47 0.30
CA GLY A 40 -4.40 12.19 -0.74
C GLY A 40 -4.02 11.74 -2.15
N LEU A 41 -4.38 12.59 -3.11
CA LEU A 41 -4.24 12.29 -4.54
C LEU A 41 -2.88 12.68 -5.08
N ARG A 42 -2.53 12.11 -6.22
CA ARG A 42 -1.41 12.53 -7.08
C ARG A 42 -0.05 12.55 -6.38
N GLN A 43 0.18 11.57 -5.56
CA GLN A 43 1.46 11.46 -4.86
C GLN A 43 2.53 10.92 -5.81
N THR A 44 3.77 11.41 -5.63
CA THR A 44 4.92 10.83 -6.34
C THR A 44 5.52 9.70 -5.50
N PRO A 45 6.32 8.81 -6.12
CA PRO A 45 7.03 7.79 -5.34
C PRO A 45 7.82 8.37 -4.17
N GLU A 46 8.52 9.48 -4.39
CA GLU A 46 9.31 10.13 -3.35
C GLU A 46 8.45 10.60 -2.19
N GLN A 47 7.29 11.20 -2.51
CA GLN A 47 6.35 11.68 -1.48
C GLN A 47 5.79 10.52 -0.65
N ILE A 48 5.47 9.41 -1.30
CA ILE A 48 4.95 8.22 -0.62
C ILE A 48 6.00 7.66 0.34
N VAL A 49 7.22 7.47 -0.13
CA VAL A 49 8.29 6.90 0.69
C VAL A 49 8.63 7.83 1.85
N GLU A 50 8.75 9.12 1.57
CA GLU A 50 9.06 10.11 2.61
C GLU A 50 7.98 10.12 3.70
N ALA A 51 6.71 10.12 3.31
CA ALA A 51 5.61 10.08 4.28
C ALA A 51 5.61 8.79 5.09
N ALA A 52 5.87 7.66 4.43
CA ALA A 52 5.91 6.36 5.10
C ALA A 52 7.00 6.30 6.17
N LEU A 53 8.17 6.82 5.86
CA LEU A 53 9.29 6.84 6.81
C LEU A 53 9.03 7.83 7.94
N GLN A 54 8.50 8.99 7.63
CA GLN A 54 8.20 10.03 8.60
C GLN A 54 7.14 9.57 9.60
N GLU A 55 6.12 8.86 9.13
CA GLU A 55 5.01 8.38 9.95
C GLU A 55 5.27 6.99 10.55
N ASP A 56 6.39 6.40 10.23
CA ASP A 56 6.80 5.08 10.76
C ASP A 56 5.71 4.03 10.57
N VAL A 57 5.23 3.91 9.32
CA VAL A 57 4.15 2.96 9.01
C VAL A 57 4.69 1.55 8.80
N GLN A 58 3.85 0.56 9.01
CA GLN A 58 4.17 -0.85 8.78
C GLN A 58 3.68 -1.31 7.41
N VAL A 59 2.71 -0.60 6.85
CA VAL A 59 2.08 -0.98 5.57
C VAL A 59 1.89 0.27 4.71
N ILE A 60 2.17 0.13 3.42
CA ILE A 60 1.85 1.13 2.41
C ILE A 60 0.81 0.52 1.49
N GLY A 61 -0.37 1.12 1.43
CA GLY A 61 -1.42 0.74 0.49
C GLY A 61 -1.57 1.80 -0.59
N LEU A 62 -1.32 1.42 -1.83
CA LEU A 62 -1.37 2.36 -2.95
C LEU A 62 -2.45 1.97 -3.94
N SER A 63 -3.29 2.93 -4.28
CA SER A 63 -4.23 2.80 -5.37
C SER A 63 -3.60 3.40 -6.61
N ILE A 64 -3.65 2.66 -7.71
CA ILE A 64 -2.96 3.08 -8.92
C ILE A 64 -3.84 2.87 -10.14
N LEU A 65 -3.79 3.82 -11.07
CA LEU A 65 -4.52 3.74 -12.33
C LEU A 65 -3.81 2.76 -13.26
N SER A 66 -4.59 1.94 -13.96
CA SER A 66 -4.07 0.97 -14.90
C SER A 66 -3.12 1.60 -15.92
N GLY A 67 -1.99 0.94 -16.15
CA GLY A 67 -0.98 1.39 -17.12
C GLY A 67 0.17 2.17 -16.52
N ALA A 68 0.01 2.72 -15.31
CA ALA A 68 1.07 3.50 -14.68
C ALA A 68 1.88 2.70 -13.65
N HIS A 69 1.45 1.50 -13.33
CA HIS A 69 2.04 0.72 -12.24
C HIS A 69 3.51 0.37 -12.46
N MET A 70 3.91 0.08 -13.68
CA MET A 70 5.30 -0.30 -13.96
C MET A 70 6.26 0.88 -13.93
N GLN A 71 5.75 2.10 -14.07
CA GLN A 71 6.58 3.31 -13.95
C GLN A 71 6.68 3.81 -12.53
N LEU A 72 5.65 3.60 -11.74
CA LEU A 72 5.53 4.25 -10.42
C LEU A 72 5.89 3.34 -9.25
N ILE A 73 5.61 2.05 -9.35
CA ILE A 73 5.81 1.15 -8.22
C ILE A 73 7.26 0.70 -8.03
N PRO A 74 8.00 0.30 -9.08
CA PRO A 74 9.41 -0.06 -8.87
C PRO A 74 10.24 1.01 -8.18
N PRO A 75 10.09 2.32 -8.50
CA PRO A 75 10.81 3.35 -7.76
C PRO A 75 10.49 3.36 -6.27
N VAL A 76 9.22 3.13 -5.87
CA VAL A 76 8.86 3.06 -4.45
C VAL A 76 9.62 1.93 -3.77
N LEU A 77 9.62 0.75 -4.37
CA LEU A 77 10.29 -0.42 -3.80
C LEU A 77 11.81 -0.19 -3.69
N GLU A 78 12.40 0.40 -4.72
CA GLU A 78 13.83 0.69 -4.74
C GLU A 78 14.21 1.69 -3.64
N MET A 79 13.42 2.75 -3.48
CA MET A 79 13.66 3.74 -2.44
C MET A 79 13.55 3.15 -1.04
N LEU A 80 12.60 2.23 -0.83
CA LEU A 80 12.47 1.55 0.46
C LEU A 80 13.70 0.68 0.74
N ARG A 81 14.21 -0.02 -0.25
CA ARG A 81 15.44 -0.80 -0.10
C ARG A 81 16.62 0.09 0.24
N ASP A 82 16.74 1.23 -0.44
CA ASP A 82 17.83 2.18 -0.22
C ASP A 82 17.83 2.78 1.19
N GLN A 83 16.65 2.84 1.81
CA GLN A 83 16.48 3.36 3.17
C GLN A 83 16.44 2.26 4.23
N ASP A 84 16.81 1.03 3.87
CA ASP A 84 16.74 -0.13 4.78
C ASP A 84 15.33 -0.35 5.33
N SER A 85 14.32 -0.04 4.54
CA SER A 85 12.91 -0.13 4.96
C SER A 85 12.12 -1.14 4.12
N SER A 86 12.77 -2.16 3.59
CA SER A 86 12.10 -3.19 2.80
C SER A 86 11.21 -4.11 3.63
N ASP A 87 11.22 -3.99 4.95
CA ASP A 87 10.30 -4.67 5.84
C ASP A 87 8.90 -4.05 5.83
N ILE A 88 8.75 -2.83 5.30
CA ILE A 88 7.42 -2.24 5.14
C ILE A 88 6.64 -3.04 4.10
N VAL A 89 5.42 -3.45 4.46
CA VAL A 89 4.55 -4.23 3.58
C VAL A 89 3.91 -3.30 2.55
N VAL A 90 4.07 -3.61 1.27
CA VAL A 90 3.47 -2.81 0.19
C VAL A 90 2.37 -3.61 -0.47
N VAL A 91 1.15 -3.06 -0.48
CA VAL A 91 0.01 -3.65 -1.16
C VAL A 91 -0.53 -2.66 -2.19
N LEU A 92 -1.04 -3.18 -3.30
CA LEU A 92 -1.54 -2.35 -4.39
C LEU A 92 -3.01 -2.65 -4.65
N GLY A 93 -3.74 -1.63 -5.04
CA GLY A 93 -5.10 -1.77 -5.54
C GLY A 93 -5.19 -1.23 -6.96
N GLY A 94 -5.72 -2.03 -7.87
CA GLY A 94 -5.87 -1.61 -9.25
C GLY A 94 -6.02 -2.78 -10.21
N ILE A 95 -6.22 -2.46 -11.48
CA ILE A 95 -6.32 -3.46 -12.53
C ILE A 95 -4.92 -3.64 -13.12
N ILE A 96 -4.26 -4.73 -12.76
CA ILE A 96 -2.89 -4.99 -13.16
C ILE A 96 -2.81 -6.35 -13.86
N PRO A 97 -2.20 -6.43 -15.05
CA PRO A 97 -2.05 -7.71 -15.75
C PRO A 97 -1.29 -8.74 -14.92
N LYS A 98 -1.63 -10.00 -15.08
CA LYS A 98 -1.03 -11.09 -14.30
C LYS A 98 0.49 -11.14 -14.40
N GLU A 99 1.04 -10.89 -15.57
CA GLU A 99 2.49 -10.88 -15.79
C GLU A 99 3.16 -9.81 -14.94
N ASP A 100 2.51 -8.64 -14.86
CA ASP A 100 3.04 -7.54 -14.08
C ASP A 100 2.88 -7.79 -12.58
N VAL A 101 1.79 -8.43 -12.17
CA VAL A 101 1.60 -8.82 -10.76
C VAL A 101 2.76 -9.72 -10.31
N ALA A 102 3.11 -10.72 -11.11
CA ALA A 102 4.20 -11.62 -10.78
C ALA A 102 5.52 -10.85 -10.64
N TYR A 103 5.81 -9.97 -11.58
CA TYR A 103 7.01 -9.16 -11.56
C TYR A 103 7.08 -8.28 -10.30
N LEU A 104 5.97 -7.61 -9.99
CA LEU A 104 5.92 -6.72 -8.83
C LEU A 104 6.07 -7.49 -7.52
N LYS A 105 5.46 -8.67 -7.41
CA LYS A 105 5.61 -9.52 -6.22
C LYS A 105 7.05 -9.98 -6.05
N GLU A 106 7.72 -10.35 -7.13
CA GLU A 106 9.14 -10.72 -7.09
C GLU A 106 10.02 -9.58 -6.60
N ASN A 107 9.59 -8.34 -6.84
CA ASN A 107 10.35 -7.15 -6.49
C ASN A 107 9.95 -6.50 -5.16
N GLY A 108 9.04 -7.12 -4.42
CA GLY A 108 8.75 -6.67 -3.07
C GLY A 108 7.31 -6.31 -2.76
N VAL A 109 6.40 -6.32 -3.73
CA VAL A 109 4.98 -6.09 -3.47
C VAL A 109 4.39 -7.33 -2.78
N ALA A 110 3.70 -7.12 -1.67
CA ALA A 110 3.15 -8.24 -0.91
C ALA A 110 1.88 -8.81 -1.55
N GLU A 111 1.00 -7.95 -2.07
CA GLU A 111 -0.23 -8.40 -2.72
C GLU A 111 -0.81 -7.31 -3.60
N VAL A 112 -1.57 -7.73 -4.60
CA VAL A 112 -2.31 -6.83 -5.49
C VAL A 112 -3.80 -7.19 -5.36
N PHE A 113 -4.62 -6.20 -5.03
CA PHE A 113 -6.06 -6.38 -4.91
C PHE A 113 -6.76 -5.74 -6.09
N THR A 114 -7.57 -6.53 -6.79
CA THR A 114 -8.35 -6.04 -7.92
C THR A 114 -9.60 -5.32 -7.41
N PRO A 115 -10.29 -4.55 -8.26
CA PRO A 115 -11.49 -3.80 -7.84
C PRO A 115 -12.61 -4.66 -7.27
N GLY A 116 -12.63 -5.96 -7.54
CA GLY A 116 -13.64 -6.86 -6.97
C GLY A 116 -13.31 -7.38 -5.58
N SER A 117 -12.13 -7.08 -5.05
CA SER A 117 -11.71 -7.55 -3.72
C SER A 117 -12.50 -6.81 -2.63
N SER A 118 -12.89 -7.55 -1.58
CA SER A 118 -13.58 -6.93 -0.46
C SER A 118 -12.57 -6.27 0.48
N THR A 119 -13.04 -5.27 1.22
CA THR A 119 -12.21 -4.64 2.25
C THR A 119 -11.85 -5.64 3.36
N SER A 120 -12.73 -6.61 3.62
CA SER A 120 -12.45 -7.67 4.59
C SER A 120 -11.23 -8.50 4.18
N ASP A 121 -11.08 -8.78 2.89
CA ASP A 121 -9.93 -9.52 2.38
C ASP A 121 -8.64 -8.73 2.57
N ILE A 122 -8.69 -7.43 2.33
CA ILE A 122 -7.52 -6.55 2.50
C ILE A 122 -7.11 -6.52 3.97
N ILE A 123 -8.06 -6.33 4.86
CA ILE A 123 -7.82 -6.30 6.31
C ILE A 123 -7.22 -7.61 6.79
N ALA A 124 -7.80 -8.73 6.36
CA ALA A 124 -7.30 -10.05 6.75
C ALA A 124 -5.87 -10.29 6.27
N PHE A 125 -5.58 -9.89 5.04
CA PHE A 125 -4.24 -10.04 4.49
C PHE A 125 -3.22 -9.23 5.30
N ILE A 126 -3.53 -7.97 5.59
CA ILE A 126 -2.62 -7.09 6.34
C ILE A 126 -2.35 -7.65 7.73
N ASN A 127 -3.40 -8.05 8.45
CA ASN A 127 -3.24 -8.60 9.79
C ASN A 127 -2.39 -9.87 9.79
N LYS A 128 -2.64 -10.76 8.84
CA LYS A 128 -1.87 -11.99 8.73
C LYS A 128 -0.40 -11.71 8.42
N LYS A 129 -0.15 -10.76 7.51
CA LYS A 129 1.21 -10.43 7.10
C LYS A 129 2.00 -9.81 8.26
N ILE A 130 1.38 -8.92 9.02
CA ILE A 130 2.03 -8.30 10.18
C ILE A 130 2.33 -9.34 11.26
N GLU A 131 1.42 -10.28 11.51
CA GLU A 131 1.67 -11.37 12.46
C GLU A 131 2.86 -12.23 12.05
N GLN A 132 2.99 -12.53 10.76
CA GLN A 132 4.11 -13.33 10.24
C GLN A 132 5.45 -12.63 10.40
N ASP A 133 5.47 -11.31 10.35
CA ASP A 133 6.69 -10.51 10.41
C ASP A 133 7.14 -10.20 11.83
N GLN A 134 6.39 -10.60 12.83
CA GLN A 134 6.74 -10.41 14.23
C GLN A 134 7.56 -11.55 14.82
#